data_80d6e52ce97caefa0833e5321581605b
#
_entry.id   80d6e52ce97caefa0833e5321581605b
#
_cell.length_a   1.000
_cell.length_b   1.000
_cell.length_c   1.000
_cell.angle_alpha   90.00
_cell.angle_beta   90.00
_cell.angle_gamma   90.00
#
_symmetry.space_group_name_H-M   'P 1'
#
loop_
_entity.id
_entity.type
_entity.pdbx_description
1 polymer ?
#
loop_
_entity_poly.entity_id
_entity_poly.type
_entity_poly.pdbx_seq_one_letter_code
_entity_poly.pdbx_strand_id
1 'polypeptide(L)'
;MGQPAYTRLDVDERRRQLLDLGADLFARYAYEELSMAKIAREAGISKALLYHYFPSKQAYFAATLEQAARELAETTSPDPDLPPVQQLAGSLDAYLGWVERHADAYAKLITSVGAVPEVRDLVERVRNETADRILVGVAPQGASPPLRAAIRGWLWFIDGAILDWLEHRDMERAQLHGLLLGTLLGAVTASGTPIAI
;
A
#
# COMPACT_ATOMS: atom_id res chain seq x y z
N MET A 1 17.84 1.52 -47.17
CA MET A 1 17.79 2.50 -46.06
C MET A 1 16.62 2.12 -45.16
N GLY A 2 16.93 1.39 -44.05
CA GLY A 2 15.92 0.96 -43.10
C GLY A 2 15.59 2.11 -42.16
N GLN A 3 14.29 2.45 -42.04
CA GLN A 3 13.81 3.32 -40.95
C GLN A 3 14.11 2.64 -39.61
N PRO A 4 14.64 3.37 -38.59
CA PRO A 4 14.72 2.82 -37.26
C PRO A 4 13.30 2.54 -36.78
N ALA A 5 13.05 1.27 -36.44
CA ALA A 5 11.82 0.86 -35.75
C ALA A 5 11.79 1.51 -34.37
N TYR A 6 11.26 2.72 -34.31
CA TYR A 6 10.86 3.34 -33.05
C TYR A 6 9.68 2.54 -32.55
N THR A 7 9.93 1.52 -31.74
CA THR A 7 8.89 0.76 -31.08
C THR A 7 8.11 1.74 -30.22
N ARG A 8 6.95 2.19 -30.69
CA ARG A 8 5.98 2.89 -29.86
C ARG A 8 5.64 1.88 -28.77
N LEU A 9 6.22 2.07 -27.58
CA LEU A 9 5.63 1.45 -26.40
C LEU A 9 4.16 1.84 -26.39
N ASP A 10 3.30 0.88 -26.11
CA ASP A 10 1.89 1.17 -25.90
C ASP A 10 1.78 2.31 -24.86
N VAL A 11 0.81 3.18 -25.04
CA VAL A 11 0.58 4.34 -24.16
C VAL A 11 0.47 3.88 -22.69
N ASP A 12 -0.17 2.75 -22.47
CA ASP A 12 -0.36 2.16 -21.16
C ASP A 12 0.95 1.61 -20.56
N GLU A 13 1.80 0.99 -21.39
CA GLU A 13 3.11 0.51 -20.96
C GLU A 13 4.04 1.67 -20.59
N ARG A 14 4.05 2.72 -21.40
CA ARG A 14 4.84 3.93 -21.08
C ARG A 14 4.35 4.59 -19.80
N ARG A 15 3.03 4.67 -19.61
CA ARG A 15 2.44 5.22 -18.40
C ARG A 15 2.85 4.42 -17.17
N ARG A 16 2.84 3.08 -17.25
CA ARG A 16 3.27 2.19 -16.16
C ARG A 16 4.74 2.42 -15.80
N GLN A 17 5.65 2.42 -16.78
CA GLN A 17 7.07 2.72 -16.56
C GLN A 17 7.31 4.07 -15.87
N LEU A 18 6.51 5.09 -16.21
CA LEU A 18 6.60 6.38 -15.55
C LEU A 18 6.14 6.31 -14.09
N LEU A 19 5.12 5.52 -13.78
CA LEU A 19 4.63 5.36 -12.42
C LEU A 19 5.59 4.52 -11.56
N ASP A 20 6.22 3.48 -12.12
CA ASP A 20 7.25 2.69 -11.44
C ASP A 20 8.46 3.57 -11.07
N LEU A 21 8.93 4.39 -12.02
CA LEU A 21 9.95 5.40 -11.74
C LEU A 21 9.47 6.40 -10.65
N GLY A 22 8.18 6.75 -10.66
CA GLY A 22 7.59 7.62 -9.65
C GLY A 22 7.72 7.04 -8.25
N ALA A 23 7.43 5.76 -8.08
CA ALA A 23 7.59 5.08 -6.80
C ALA A 23 9.04 5.18 -6.28
N ASP A 24 10.03 4.91 -7.14
CA ASP A 24 11.46 5.03 -6.80
C ASP A 24 11.86 6.46 -6.46
N LEU A 25 11.36 7.45 -7.20
CA LEU A 25 11.68 8.85 -6.96
C LEU A 25 11.09 9.35 -5.64
N PHE A 26 9.83 9.03 -5.36
CA PHE A 26 9.16 9.44 -4.12
C PHE A 26 9.68 8.67 -2.89
N ALA A 27 10.24 7.47 -3.05
CA ALA A 27 10.98 6.79 -1.99
C ALA A 27 12.27 7.54 -1.62
N ARG A 28 13.02 8.04 -2.62
CA ARG A 28 14.34 8.68 -2.42
C ARG A 28 14.28 10.16 -2.06
N TYR A 29 13.32 10.91 -2.60
CA TYR A 29 13.24 12.38 -2.48
C TYR A 29 11.99 12.81 -1.74
N ALA A 30 12.05 13.93 -1.01
CA ALA A 30 10.84 14.58 -0.50
C ALA A 30 9.97 15.11 -1.66
N TYR A 31 8.67 15.19 -1.44
CA TYR A 31 7.73 15.66 -2.48
C TYR A 31 8.14 17.04 -3.02
N GLU A 32 8.60 17.96 -2.13
CA GLU A 32 9.00 19.31 -2.46
C GLU A 32 10.27 19.37 -3.33
N GLU A 33 11.17 18.40 -3.17
CA GLU A 33 12.44 18.32 -3.90
C GLU A 33 12.30 17.85 -5.36
N LEU A 34 11.14 17.27 -5.67
CA LEU A 34 10.82 16.81 -7.02
C LEU A 34 10.11 17.90 -7.81
N SER A 35 10.55 18.10 -9.06
CA SER A 35 9.88 18.92 -10.06
C SER A 35 9.57 18.09 -11.30
N MET A 36 8.58 18.49 -12.09
CA MET A 36 8.27 17.83 -13.38
C MET A 36 9.48 17.80 -14.32
N ALA A 37 10.37 18.79 -14.24
CA ALA A 37 11.61 18.80 -15.03
C ALA A 37 12.62 17.75 -14.56
N LYS A 38 12.76 17.56 -13.23
CA LYS A 38 13.62 16.51 -12.65
C LYS A 38 13.07 15.12 -12.98
N ILE A 39 11.76 14.92 -12.82
CA ILE A 39 11.10 13.65 -13.15
C ILE A 39 11.29 13.30 -14.64
N ALA A 40 11.05 14.24 -15.55
CA ALA A 40 11.22 14.02 -16.99
C ALA A 40 12.68 13.67 -17.36
N ARG A 41 13.65 14.31 -16.70
CA ARG A 41 15.09 14.01 -16.89
C ARG A 41 15.43 12.59 -16.42
N GLU A 42 14.96 12.19 -15.23
CA GLU A 42 15.18 10.83 -14.70
C GLU A 42 14.50 9.77 -15.57
N ALA A 43 13.34 10.09 -16.15
CA ALA A 43 12.61 9.23 -17.09
C ALA A 43 13.21 9.18 -18.50
N GLY A 44 14.19 10.02 -18.82
CA GLY A 44 14.78 10.11 -20.16
C GLY A 44 13.79 10.61 -21.24
N ILE A 45 12.80 11.42 -20.87
CA ILE A 45 11.77 11.96 -21.78
C ILE A 45 11.72 13.48 -21.74
N SER A 46 11.04 14.07 -22.74
CA SER A 46 10.78 15.50 -22.71
C SER A 46 9.76 15.88 -21.63
N LYS A 47 9.91 17.08 -21.05
CA LYS A 47 8.94 17.63 -20.09
C LYS A 47 7.52 17.73 -20.70
N ALA A 48 7.43 18.04 -22.00
CA ALA A 48 6.15 18.11 -22.72
C ALA A 48 5.47 16.71 -22.76
N LEU A 49 6.23 15.65 -23.00
CA LEU A 49 5.71 14.29 -23.00
C LEU A 49 5.25 13.87 -21.59
N LEU A 50 5.97 14.23 -20.53
CA LEU A 50 5.52 13.95 -19.16
C LEU A 50 4.20 14.67 -18.85
N TYR A 51 4.06 15.97 -19.27
CA TYR A 51 2.81 16.72 -19.09
C TYR A 51 1.64 16.17 -19.90
N HIS A 52 1.92 15.46 -21.00
CA HIS A 52 0.88 14.75 -21.76
C HIS A 52 0.25 13.61 -20.94
N TYR A 53 1.05 12.89 -20.13
CA TYR A 53 0.56 11.81 -19.26
C TYR A 53 0.01 12.31 -17.93
N PHE A 54 0.63 13.34 -17.36
CA PHE A 54 0.31 13.85 -16.03
C PHE A 54 0.30 15.38 -16.03
N PRO A 55 -0.86 16.01 -15.90
CA PRO A 55 -1.00 17.47 -16.05
C PRO A 55 -0.29 18.28 -14.97
N SER A 56 0.09 17.67 -13.86
CA SER A 56 0.80 18.31 -12.75
C SER A 56 1.66 17.30 -11.96
N LYS A 57 2.57 17.81 -11.12
CA LYS A 57 3.32 16.98 -10.17
C LYS A 57 2.38 16.27 -9.19
N GLN A 58 1.34 16.96 -8.72
CA GLN A 58 0.33 16.41 -7.85
C GLN A 58 -0.42 15.23 -8.51
N ALA A 59 -0.84 15.39 -9.77
CA ALA A 59 -1.49 14.31 -10.52
C ALA A 59 -0.55 13.11 -10.76
N TYR A 60 0.73 13.35 -11.01
CA TYR A 60 1.74 12.30 -11.13
C TYR A 60 1.93 11.56 -9.80
N PHE A 61 2.07 12.29 -8.70
CA PHE A 61 2.20 11.73 -7.36
C PHE A 61 0.99 10.88 -6.97
N ALA A 62 -0.22 11.43 -7.12
CA ALA A 62 -1.46 10.70 -6.84
C ALA A 62 -1.57 9.41 -7.67
N ALA A 63 -1.25 9.46 -8.97
CA ALA A 63 -1.27 8.28 -9.83
C ALA A 63 -0.23 7.23 -9.43
N THR A 64 0.95 7.64 -8.96
CA THR A 64 1.99 6.74 -8.43
C THR A 64 1.51 6.03 -7.16
N LEU A 65 0.91 6.78 -6.23
CA LEU A 65 0.34 6.21 -5.00
C LEU A 65 -0.82 5.24 -5.30
N GLU A 66 -1.68 5.58 -6.25
CA GLU A 66 -2.78 4.70 -6.69
C GLU A 66 -2.28 3.39 -7.31
N GLN A 67 -1.17 3.43 -8.06
CA GLN A 67 -0.56 2.20 -8.59
C GLN A 67 -0.02 1.34 -7.46
N ALA A 68 0.74 1.90 -6.52
CA ALA A 68 1.27 1.17 -5.38
C ALA A 68 0.15 0.54 -4.52
N ALA A 69 -0.97 1.26 -4.32
CA ALA A 69 -2.12 0.73 -3.61
C ALA A 69 -2.79 -0.44 -4.34
N ARG A 70 -2.88 -0.40 -5.68
CA ARG A 70 -3.38 -1.54 -6.48
C ARG A 70 -2.46 -2.76 -6.39
N GLU A 71 -1.16 -2.58 -6.54
CA GLU A 71 -0.18 -3.66 -6.40
C GLU A 71 -0.25 -4.31 -5.01
N LEU A 72 -0.38 -3.49 -3.98
CA LEU A 72 -0.58 -3.97 -2.61
C LEU A 72 -1.87 -4.79 -2.50
N ALA A 73 -2.99 -4.29 -3.02
CA ALA A 73 -4.28 -4.97 -2.99
C ALA A 73 -4.24 -6.32 -3.73
N GLU A 74 -3.58 -6.39 -4.89
CA GLU A 74 -3.38 -7.62 -5.65
C GLU A 74 -2.49 -8.62 -4.88
N THR A 75 -1.36 -8.14 -4.35
CA THR A 75 -0.41 -8.95 -3.58
C THR A 75 -1.01 -9.53 -2.30
N THR A 76 -1.91 -8.78 -1.65
CA THR A 76 -2.57 -9.18 -0.39
C THR A 76 -3.93 -9.81 -0.59
N SER A 77 -4.31 -10.14 -1.83
CA SER A 77 -5.58 -10.82 -2.10
C SER A 77 -5.63 -12.17 -1.40
N PRO A 78 -6.69 -12.44 -0.61
CA PRO A 78 -6.82 -13.71 0.09
C PRO A 78 -7.08 -14.85 -0.89
N ASP A 79 -6.57 -16.03 -0.58
CA ASP A 79 -6.92 -17.27 -1.29
C ASP A 79 -8.33 -17.71 -0.84
N PRO A 80 -9.36 -17.69 -1.71
CA PRO A 80 -10.73 -17.97 -1.34
C PRO A 80 -10.97 -19.44 -0.94
N ASP A 81 -10.06 -20.33 -1.29
CA ASP A 81 -10.16 -21.77 -1.00
C ASP A 81 -9.69 -22.11 0.42
N LEU A 82 -9.06 -21.17 1.11
CA LEU A 82 -8.56 -21.37 2.48
C LEU A 82 -9.60 -20.97 3.54
N PRO A 83 -9.54 -21.56 4.76
CA PRO A 83 -10.32 -21.08 5.90
C PRO A 83 -10.04 -19.60 6.24
N PRO A 84 -11.00 -18.84 6.78
CA PRO A 84 -10.88 -17.39 6.99
C PRO A 84 -9.63 -16.93 7.75
N VAL A 85 -9.24 -17.66 8.79
CA VAL A 85 -8.01 -17.33 9.57
C VAL A 85 -6.75 -17.54 8.73
N GLN A 86 -6.73 -18.59 7.88
CA GLN A 86 -5.58 -18.83 6.99
C GLN A 86 -5.52 -17.82 5.87
N GLN A 87 -6.66 -17.40 5.30
CA GLN A 87 -6.74 -16.29 4.35
C GLN A 87 -6.12 -15.02 4.94
N LEU A 88 -6.50 -14.68 6.17
CA LEU A 88 -6.00 -13.51 6.87
C LEU A 88 -4.50 -13.61 7.15
N ALA A 89 -4.02 -14.77 7.62
CA ALA A 89 -2.60 -15.01 7.89
C ALA A 89 -1.76 -14.90 6.61
N GLY A 90 -2.22 -15.47 5.50
CA GLY A 90 -1.55 -15.39 4.19
C GLY A 90 -1.50 -13.96 3.65
N SER A 91 -2.63 -13.23 3.70
CA SER A 91 -2.68 -11.82 3.30
C SER A 91 -1.75 -10.94 4.14
N LEU A 92 -1.67 -11.20 5.44
CA LEU A 92 -0.77 -10.49 6.35
C LEU A 92 0.71 -10.79 6.06
N ASP A 93 1.07 -12.05 5.79
CA ASP A 93 2.44 -12.40 5.40
C ASP A 93 2.84 -11.74 4.06
N ALA A 94 1.94 -11.76 3.08
CA ALA A 94 2.15 -11.09 1.80
C ALA A 94 2.31 -9.57 1.96
N TYR A 95 1.52 -8.95 2.85
CA TYR A 95 1.64 -7.54 3.22
C TYR A 95 3.00 -7.22 3.83
N LEU A 96 3.44 -7.97 4.83
CA LEU A 96 4.74 -7.77 5.46
C LEU A 96 5.89 -7.98 4.47
N GLY A 97 5.80 -8.97 3.58
CA GLY A 97 6.77 -9.17 2.51
C GLY A 97 6.80 -8.00 1.50
N TRP A 98 5.66 -7.39 1.21
CA TRP A 98 5.61 -6.18 0.38
C TRP A 98 6.24 -4.98 1.10
N VAL A 99 5.92 -4.75 2.37
CA VAL A 99 6.51 -3.69 3.20
C VAL A 99 8.02 -3.84 3.29
N GLU A 100 8.52 -5.06 3.48
CA GLU A 100 9.96 -5.33 3.58
C GLU A 100 10.73 -4.95 2.30
N ARG A 101 10.13 -5.21 1.13
CA ARG A 101 10.68 -4.80 -0.17
C ARG A 101 10.63 -3.29 -0.42
N HIS A 102 9.69 -2.57 0.20
CA HIS A 102 9.43 -1.15 -0.02
C HIS A 102 9.59 -0.32 1.26
N ALA A 103 10.48 -0.74 2.17
CA ALA A 103 10.57 -0.24 3.54
C ALA A 103 10.67 1.29 3.64
N ASP A 104 11.58 1.90 2.87
CA ASP A 104 11.79 3.36 2.89
C ASP A 104 10.58 4.13 2.37
N ALA A 105 9.97 3.62 1.28
CA ALA A 105 8.77 4.22 0.70
C ALA A 105 7.58 4.11 1.66
N TYR A 106 7.41 2.95 2.31
CA TYR A 106 6.36 2.71 3.29
C TYR A 106 6.50 3.62 4.51
N ALA A 107 7.69 3.63 5.14
CA ALA A 107 7.95 4.47 6.31
C ALA A 107 7.68 5.95 6.00
N LYS A 108 8.16 6.44 4.86
CA LYS A 108 7.93 7.81 4.41
C LYS A 108 6.45 8.09 4.13
N LEU A 109 5.73 7.15 3.50
CA LEU A 109 4.30 7.28 3.25
C LEU A 109 3.54 7.46 4.57
N ILE A 110 3.71 6.53 5.52
CA ILE A 110 2.95 6.53 6.78
C ILE A 110 3.29 7.75 7.64
N THR A 111 4.55 8.17 7.69
CA THR A 111 4.95 9.37 8.46
C THR A 111 4.47 10.67 7.81
N SER A 112 4.17 10.67 6.50
CA SER A 112 3.68 11.83 5.75
C SER A 112 2.15 12.01 5.79
N VAL A 113 1.39 11.05 6.37
CA VAL A 113 -0.09 11.09 6.41
C VAL A 113 -0.63 12.40 7.00
N GLY A 114 0.04 12.95 8.02
CA GLY A 114 -0.38 14.21 8.64
C GLY A 114 -0.06 15.47 7.84
N ALA A 115 0.89 15.41 6.89
CA ALA A 115 1.45 16.58 6.21
C ALA A 115 0.95 16.73 4.75
N VAL A 116 0.62 15.63 4.08
CA VAL A 116 0.26 15.63 2.65
C VAL A 116 -1.17 15.11 2.47
N PRO A 117 -2.12 15.96 2.07
CA PRO A 117 -3.54 15.57 1.94
C PRO A 117 -3.76 14.35 1.05
N GLU A 118 -3.09 14.26 -0.09
CA GLU A 118 -3.21 13.15 -1.03
C GLU A 118 -2.78 11.82 -0.41
N VAL A 119 -1.74 11.85 0.42
CA VAL A 119 -1.28 10.66 1.17
C VAL A 119 -2.32 10.24 2.21
N ARG A 120 -2.82 11.22 2.97
CA ARG A 120 -3.85 10.96 3.98
C ARG A 120 -5.08 10.32 3.35
N ASP A 121 -5.63 10.94 2.29
CA ASP A 121 -6.85 10.48 1.64
C ASP A 121 -6.69 9.06 1.06
N LEU A 122 -5.52 8.76 0.47
CA LEU A 122 -5.18 7.41 0.00
C LEU A 122 -5.12 6.41 1.15
N VAL A 123 -4.33 6.71 2.19
CA VAL A 123 -4.13 5.80 3.32
C VAL A 123 -5.44 5.52 4.06
N GLU A 124 -6.28 6.55 4.27
CA GLU A 124 -7.60 6.39 4.87
C GLU A 124 -8.52 5.53 4.01
N ARG A 125 -8.51 5.70 2.70
CA ARG A 125 -9.28 4.87 1.77
C ARG A 125 -8.82 3.42 1.82
N VAL A 126 -7.53 3.15 1.70
CA VAL A 126 -6.96 1.78 1.75
C VAL A 126 -7.28 1.10 3.09
N ARG A 127 -7.18 1.82 4.22
CA ARG A 127 -7.57 1.30 5.55
C ARG A 127 -9.06 0.95 5.61
N ASN A 128 -9.94 1.82 5.09
CA ASN A 128 -11.37 1.56 5.09
C ASN A 128 -11.72 0.34 4.23
N GLU A 129 -11.21 0.24 3.02
CA GLU A 129 -11.41 -0.90 2.12
C GLU A 129 -10.89 -2.21 2.74
N THR A 130 -9.75 -2.15 3.42
CA THR A 130 -9.18 -3.31 4.13
C THR A 130 -10.03 -3.69 5.34
N ALA A 131 -10.47 -2.71 6.15
CA ALA A 131 -11.38 -2.96 7.26
C ALA A 131 -12.68 -3.64 6.79
N ASP A 132 -13.28 -3.13 5.71
CA ASP A 132 -14.53 -3.66 5.18
C ASP A 132 -14.35 -5.10 4.66
N ARG A 133 -13.23 -5.42 3.98
CA ARG A 133 -12.90 -6.79 3.57
C ARG A 133 -12.78 -7.75 4.78
N ILE A 134 -12.04 -7.35 5.81
CA ILE A 134 -11.90 -8.16 7.03
C ILE A 134 -13.26 -8.34 7.72
N LEU A 135 -14.05 -7.28 7.85
CA LEU A 135 -15.37 -7.32 8.47
C LEU A 135 -16.33 -8.25 7.74
N VAL A 136 -16.34 -8.22 6.40
CA VAL A 136 -17.15 -9.15 5.58
C VAL A 136 -16.71 -10.60 5.79
N GLY A 137 -15.40 -10.86 5.87
CA GLY A 137 -14.87 -12.21 6.10
C GLY A 137 -15.18 -12.75 7.51
N VAL A 138 -15.11 -11.89 8.54
CA VAL A 138 -15.30 -12.29 9.95
C VAL A 138 -16.76 -12.29 10.36
N ALA A 139 -17.57 -11.37 9.84
CA ALA A 139 -18.97 -11.18 10.19
C ALA A 139 -19.84 -10.89 8.96
N PRO A 140 -20.05 -11.87 8.06
CA PRO A 140 -20.78 -11.67 6.80
C PRO A 140 -22.24 -11.23 6.99
N GLN A 141 -22.81 -11.48 8.17
CA GLN A 141 -24.18 -11.08 8.52
C GLN A 141 -24.27 -9.66 9.14
N GLY A 142 -23.15 -8.97 9.23
CA GLY A 142 -23.05 -7.63 9.80
C GLY A 142 -22.17 -7.56 11.04
N ALA A 143 -21.33 -6.54 11.08
CA ALA A 143 -20.38 -6.33 12.17
C ALA A 143 -21.01 -5.56 13.33
N SER A 144 -20.80 -6.01 14.56
CA SER A 144 -21.14 -5.26 15.77
C SER A 144 -20.27 -3.99 15.89
N PRO A 145 -20.76 -2.94 16.60
CA PRO A 145 -19.95 -1.75 16.85
C PRO A 145 -18.59 -2.06 17.53
N PRO A 146 -18.48 -2.96 18.53
CA PRO A 146 -17.20 -3.37 19.09
C PRO A 146 -16.26 -4.02 18.07
N LEU A 147 -16.77 -4.93 17.22
CA LEU A 147 -15.96 -5.58 16.18
C LEU A 147 -15.43 -4.55 15.18
N ARG A 148 -16.29 -3.65 14.70
CA ARG A 148 -15.85 -2.57 13.79
C ARG A 148 -14.76 -1.71 14.41
N ALA A 149 -14.90 -1.33 15.68
CA ALA A 149 -13.90 -0.54 16.39
C ALA A 149 -12.58 -1.32 16.55
N ALA A 150 -12.65 -2.62 16.87
CA ALA A 150 -11.50 -3.49 17.02
C ALA A 150 -10.69 -3.61 15.72
N ILE A 151 -11.35 -3.89 14.59
CA ILE A 151 -10.69 -4.02 13.27
C ILE A 151 -10.07 -2.69 12.84
N ARG A 152 -10.79 -1.57 12.96
CA ARG A 152 -10.25 -0.25 12.58
C ARG A 152 -9.09 0.17 13.47
N GLY A 153 -9.18 -0.08 14.79
CA GLY A 153 -8.09 0.20 15.74
C GLY A 153 -6.85 -0.66 15.46
N TRP A 154 -7.05 -1.91 15.07
CA TRP A 154 -5.96 -2.80 14.71
C TRP A 154 -5.19 -2.33 13.46
N LEU A 155 -5.87 -1.74 12.46
CA LEU A 155 -5.19 -1.18 11.28
C LEU A 155 -4.31 0.05 11.64
N TRP A 156 -4.62 0.79 12.69
CA TRP A 156 -3.70 1.80 13.22
C TRP A 156 -2.53 1.18 14.00
N PHE A 157 -2.80 0.10 14.74
CA PHE A 157 -1.77 -0.63 15.46
C PHE A 157 -0.72 -1.24 14.51
N ILE A 158 -1.17 -1.79 13.37
CA ILE A 158 -0.29 -2.39 12.35
C ILE A 158 0.76 -1.38 11.86
N ASP A 159 0.34 -0.15 11.54
CA ASP A 159 1.27 0.86 11.03
C ASP A 159 2.33 1.22 12.07
N GLY A 160 1.93 1.39 13.33
CA GLY A 160 2.87 1.66 14.42
C GLY A 160 3.86 0.52 14.65
N ALA A 161 3.38 -0.73 14.69
CA ALA A 161 4.22 -1.90 14.89
C ALA A 161 5.20 -2.12 13.73
N ILE A 162 4.77 -1.87 12.50
CA ILE A 162 5.63 -1.96 11.31
C ILE A 162 6.68 -0.85 11.32
N LEU A 163 6.34 0.39 11.64
CA LEU A 163 7.32 1.48 11.74
C LEU A 163 8.40 1.18 12.77
N ASP A 164 8.01 0.69 13.95
CA ASP A 164 8.94 0.26 14.99
C ASP A 164 9.86 -0.86 14.50
N TRP A 165 9.28 -1.89 13.85
CA TRP A 165 10.06 -2.99 13.28
C TRP A 165 11.04 -2.53 12.17
N LEU A 166 10.62 -1.60 11.31
CA LEU A 166 11.48 -1.07 10.26
C LEU A 166 12.64 -0.21 10.83
N GLU A 167 12.40 0.49 11.94
CA GLU A 167 13.40 1.31 12.61
C GLU A 167 14.46 0.47 13.33
N HIS A 168 14.02 -0.51 14.15
CA HIS A 168 14.93 -1.25 15.04
C HIS A 168 15.55 -2.50 14.40
N ARG A 169 14.84 -3.17 13.51
CA ARG A 169 15.30 -4.39 12.82
C ARG A 169 15.80 -5.50 13.75
N ASP A 170 15.25 -5.59 14.95
CA ASP A 170 15.63 -6.50 16.03
C ASP A 170 14.69 -7.69 16.20
N MET A 171 13.71 -7.84 15.28
CA MET A 171 12.69 -8.88 15.29
C MET A 171 12.59 -9.53 13.89
N GLU A 172 12.46 -10.85 13.84
CA GLU A 172 12.19 -11.56 12.59
C GLU A 172 10.76 -11.29 12.08
N ARG A 173 10.57 -11.23 10.75
CA ARG A 173 9.26 -11.03 10.14
C ARG A 173 8.20 -12.00 10.66
N ALA A 174 8.55 -13.27 10.90
CA ALA A 174 7.65 -14.26 11.43
C ALA A 174 7.15 -13.93 12.86
N GLN A 175 7.99 -13.31 13.68
CA GLN A 175 7.59 -12.86 15.02
C GLN A 175 6.62 -11.68 14.95
N LEU A 176 6.91 -10.70 14.09
CA LEU A 176 5.99 -9.59 13.84
C LEU A 176 4.65 -10.09 13.29
N HIS A 177 4.66 -11.01 12.32
CA HIS A 177 3.45 -11.63 11.78
C HIS A 177 2.61 -12.29 12.89
N GLY A 178 3.25 -13.09 13.75
CA GLY A 178 2.58 -13.73 14.89
C GLY A 178 1.98 -12.71 15.87
N LEU A 179 2.69 -11.62 16.17
CA LEU A 179 2.21 -10.54 17.02
C LEU A 179 0.97 -9.86 16.41
N LEU A 180 1.05 -9.49 15.13
CA LEU A 180 -0.05 -8.80 14.44
C LEU A 180 -1.29 -9.70 14.31
N LEU A 181 -1.11 -10.95 13.91
CA LEU A 181 -2.22 -11.90 13.81
C LEU A 181 -2.84 -12.18 15.18
N GLY A 182 -2.03 -12.41 16.19
CA GLY A 182 -2.50 -12.69 17.56
C GLY A 182 -3.27 -11.52 18.16
N THR A 183 -2.82 -10.28 17.95
CA THR A 183 -3.53 -9.07 18.42
C THR A 183 -4.86 -8.90 17.71
N LEU A 184 -4.95 -9.19 16.41
CA LEU A 184 -6.22 -9.14 15.66
C LEU A 184 -7.21 -10.18 16.18
N LEU A 185 -6.78 -11.45 16.30
CA LEU A 185 -7.65 -12.52 16.81
C LEU A 185 -8.11 -12.23 18.24
N GLY A 186 -7.23 -11.71 19.09
CA GLY A 186 -7.56 -11.24 20.45
C GLY A 186 -8.61 -10.13 20.44
N ALA A 187 -8.47 -9.14 19.57
CA ALA A 187 -9.42 -8.04 19.44
C ALA A 187 -10.80 -8.50 18.92
N VAL A 188 -10.82 -9.41 17.95
CA VAL A 188 -12.06 -10.04 17.46
C VAL A 188 -12.75 -10.83 18.59
N THR A 189 -12.01 -11.64 19.34
CA THR A 189 -12.55 -12.39 20.48
C THR A 189 -13.11 -11.45 21.55
N ALA A 190 -12.39 -10.40 21.89
CA ALA A 190 -12.82 -9.39 22.87
C ALA A 190 -14.08 -8.63 22.44
N SER A 191 -14.35 -8.55 21.13
CA SER A 191 -15.60 -7.96 20.60
C SER A 191 -16.84 -8.84 20.78
N GLY A 192 -16.68 -10.07 21.32
CA GLY A 192 -17.75 -11.07 21.46
C GLY A 192 -18.10 -11.77 20.15
N THR A 193 -17.29 -11.65 19.11
CA THR A 193 -17.52 -12.30 17.81
C THR A 193 -16.85 -13.68 17.83
N PRO A 194 -17.59 -14.78 17.54
CA PRO A 194 -16.98 -16.10 17.41
C PRO A 194 -16.09 -16.15 16.17
N ILE A 195 -14.88 -16.66 16.34
CA ILE A 195 -13.96 -16.89 15.23
C ILE A 195 -14.23 -18.29 14.67
N ALA A 196 -14.62 -18.38 13.41
CA ALA A 196 -14.66 -19.65 12.70
C ALA A 196 -13.18 -20.08 12.43
N ILE A 197 -12.75 -21.12 13.14
CA ILE A 197 -11.42 -21.71 13.01
C ILE A 197 -11.44 -22.76 11.90
#